data_35a5f6ddebaaefd1abd99b94975d747f
#
_entry.id   35a5f6ddebaaefd1abd99b94975d747f
#
_cell.length_a   1.000
_cell.length_b   1.000
_cell.length_c   1.000
_cell.angle_alpha   90.00
_cell.angle_beta   90.00
_cell.angle_gamma   90.00
#
_symmetry.space_group_name_H-M   'P 1'
#
loop_
_entity.id
_entity.type
_entity.pdbx_description
1 polymer ?
#
loop_
_entity_poly.entity_id
_entity_poly.type
_entity_poly.pdbx_seq_one_letter_code
_entity_poly.pdbx_strand_id
1 'polypeptide(L)'
;MTSVTSTRGQRDARLRRLLPLARQALFGTLSETYRTCGRAGCHCQAGPKHGPHLYVSFRGPVGTTAGYYVPQALGPRVRTGVAAWQTLEAQLRELAELNRRQLWAARPPRSTARRALRRADGPTRVHPA
;
A
#
# COMPACT_ATOMS: atom_id res chain seq x y z
N MET A 1 -23.98 -0.41 -24.74
CA MET A 1 -23.43 0.88 -24.23
C MET A 1 -23.06 0.72 -22.77
N THR A 2 -21.96 0.06 -22.51
CA THR A 2 -21.45 -0.10 -21.15
C THR A 2 -20.54 1.07 -20.84
N SER A 3 -21.10 1.92 -20.13
CA SER A 3 -20.79 3.30 -19.86
C SER A 3 -19.45 3.52 -19.19
N VAL A 4 -18.65 4.38 -19.77
CA VAL A 4 -17.52 5.10 -19.17
C VAL A 4 -17.95 5.77 -17.84
N THR A 5 -19.22 6.13 -17.72
CA THR A 5 -19.83 6.69 -16.50
C THR A 5 -19.85 5.70 -15.34
N SER A 6 -20.02 4.41 -15.59
CA SER A 6 -20.02 3.36 -14.56
C SER A 6 -18.65 3.23 -13.88
N THR A 7 -17.58 3.33 -14.63
CA THR A 7 -16.20 3.18 -14.10
C THR A 7 -15.78 4.36 -13.24
N ARG A 8 -16.18 5.59 -13.62
CA ARG A 8 -15.91 6.79 -12.84
C ARG A 8 -16.68 6.78 -11.52
N GLY A 9 -17.96 6.44 -11.57
CA GLY A 9 -18.80 6.32 -10.36
C GLY A 9 -18.30 5.24 -9.41
N GLN A 10 -17.85 4.11 -9.93
CA GLN A 10 -17.23 3.05 -9.12
C GLN A 10 -15.92 3.51 -8.47
N ARG A 11 -15.10 4.27 -9.19
CA ARG A 11 -13.87 4.86 -8.66
C ARG A 11 -14.16 5.84 -7.53
N ASP A 12 -15.10 6.75 -7.74
CA ASP A 12 -15.48 7.75 -6.74
C ASP A 12 -16.08 7.10 -5.48
N ALA A 13 -16.89 6.05 -5.65
CA ALA A 13 -17.41 5.28 -4.53
C ALA A 13 -16.30 4.59 -3.73
N ARG A 14 -15.30 4.02 -4.40
CA ARG A 14 -14.12 3.44 -3.74
C ARG A 14 -13.33 4.49 -2.97
N LEU A 15 -13.07 5.65 -3.56
CA LEU A 15 -12.37 6.76 -2.90
C LEU A 15 -13.07 7.20 -1.62
N ARG A 16 -14.39 7.32 -1.64
CA ARG A 16 -15.16 7.69 -0.43
C ARG A 16 -15.01 6.67 0.69
N ARG A 17 -14.88 5.38 0.39
CA ARG A 17 -14.67 4.33 1.38
C ARG A 17 -13.29 4.39 2.04
N LEU A 18 -12.33 5.04 1.41
CA LEU A 18 -10.98 5.18 1.96
C LEU A 18 -10.90 6.22 3.07
N LEU A 19 -11.76 7.22 3.08
CA LEU A 19 -11.72 8.31 4.08
C LEU A 19 -11.81 7.83 5.53
N PRO A 20 -12.78 6.98 5.93
CA PRO A 20 -12.84 6.48 7.30
C PRO A 20 -11.61 5.65 7.69
N LEU A 21 -11.07 4.89 6.75
CA LEU A 21 -9.85 4.10 6.98
C LEU A 21 -8.64 5.01 7.16
N ALA A 22 -8.49 6.03 6.32
CA ALA A 22 -7.38 6.97 6.39
C ALA A 22 -7.34 7.77 7.68
N ARG A 23 -8.50 8.07 8.28
CA ARG A 23 -8.58 8.81 9.55
C ARG A 23 -7.96 8.11 10.74
N GLN A 24 -7.89 6.78 10.73
CA GLN A 24 -7.41 5.98 11.85
C GLN A 24 -6.23 5.09 11.48
N ALA A 25 -5.81 5.06 10.22
CA ALA A 25 -4.76 4.18 9.74
C ALA A 25 -3.42 4.45 10.44
N LEU A 26 -2.79 3.38 10.89
CA LEU A 26 -1.43 3.39 11.45
C LEU A 26 -0.54 2.52 10.59
N PHE A 27 0.49 3.13 10.04
CA PHE A 27 1.44 2.45 9.17
C PHE A 27 2.32 1.48 9.94
N GLY A 28 2.35 0.24 9.52
CA GLY A 28 3.25 -0.76 10.06
C GLY A 28 2.62 -2.14 10.18
N THR A 29 3.38 -3.03 10.78
CA THR A 29 2.99 -4.40 11.08
C THR A 29 2.95 -4.60 12.58
N LEU A 30 1.84 -5.10 13.08
CA LEU A 30 1.66 -5.39 14.49
C LEU A 30 2.22 -6.77 14.83
N SER A 31 3.03 -6.83 15.87
CA SER A 31 3.52 -8.07 16.43
C SER A 31 3.11 -8.20 17.90
N GLU A 32 2.84 -9.42 18.32
CA GLU A 32 2.54 -9.77 19.71
C GLU A 32 3.63 -10.67 20.26
N THR A 33 4.14 -10.31 21.41
CA THR A 33 5.16 -11.12 22.10
C THR A 33 4.74 -11.45 23.53
N TYR A 34 5.13 -12.63 23.97
CA TYR A 34 4.92 -13.11 25.33
C TYR A 34 6.29 -13.37 25.94
N ARG A 35 6.52 -12.88 27.16
CA ARG A 35 7.83 -12.93 27.80
C ARG A 35 7.75 -13.44 29.24
N THR A 36 8.81 -14.09 29.69
CA THR A 36 9.07 -14.35 31.09
C THR A 36 9.68 -13.11 31.76
N CYS A 37 9.31 -12.81 33.01
CA CYS A 37 9.76 -11.62 33.73
C CYS A 37 11.06 -11.77 34.45
N GLY A 38 11.77 -12.77 34.39
CA GLY A 38 13.05 -12.99 35.13
C GLY A 38 12.95 -13.10 36.67
N ARG A 39 11.75 -13.01 37.24
CA ARG A 39 11.54 -13.25 38.66
C ARG A 39 11.40 -14.74 38.92
N ALA A 40 12.25 -15.28 39.81
CA ALA A 40 12.30 -16.71 40.10
C ALA A 40 10.99 -17.30 40.64
N GLY A 41 10.19 -16.52 41.37
CA GLY A 41 8.92 -16.98 41.96
C GLY A 41 7.67 -16.68 41.13
N CYS A 42 7.82 -16.20 39.89
CA CYS A 42 6.68 -15.84 39.05
C CYS A 42 6.04 -17.07 38.40
N HIS A 43 4.70 -17.05 38.22
CA HIS A 43 3.96 -18.09 37.52
C HIS A 43 4.44 -18.31 36.10
N CYS A 44 5.03 -17.29 35.45
CA CYS A 44 5.53 -17.38 34.07
C CYS A 44 6.69 -18.37 33.85
N GLN A 45 7.33 -18.79 34.93
CA GLN A 45 8.41 -19.79 34.89
C GLN A 45 7.90 -21.20 34.62
N ALA A 46 6.67 -21.51 35.02
CA ALA A 46 6.07 -22.85 34.86
C ALA A 46 4.67 -22.80 34.23
N GLY A 47 4.18 -21.64 33.85
CA GLY A 47 2.85 -21.42 33.29
C GLY A 47 2.83 -20.39 32.18
N PRO A 48 1.67 -19.75 31.93
CA PRO A 48 1.53 -18.75 30.86
C PRO A 48 2.50 -17.59 31.03
N LYS A 49 3.16 -17.21 29.97
CA LYS A 49 4.06 -16.06 29.92
C LYS A 49 3.28 -14.75 30.00
N HIS A 50 3.96 -13.66 30.37
CA HIS A 50 3.37 -12.33 30.38
C HIS A 50 3.16 -11.82 28.97
N GLY A 51 2.04 -11.18 28.72
CA GLY A 51 1.68 -10.58 27.45
C GLY A 51 0.18 -10.61 27.20
N PRO A 52 -0.24 -10.22 26.01
CA PRO A 52 0.60 -9.84 24.86
C PRO A 52 1.27 -8.47 25.02
N HIS A 53 2.54 -8.39 24.65
CA HIS A 53 3.23 -7.12 24.45
C HIS A 53 3.13 -6.77 22.98
N LEU A 54 2.55 -5.62 22.69
CA LEU A 54 2.32 -5.16 21.32
C LEU A 54 3.45 -4.24 20.86
N TYR A 55 3.90 -4.48 19.66
CA TYR A 55 4.92 -3.67 19.01
C TYR A 55 4.54 -3.46 17.54
N VAL A 56 4.65 -2.22 17.06
CA VAL A 56 4.44 -1.89 15.65
C VAL A 56 5.79 -1.63 15.02
N SER A 57 6.10 -2.35 13.96
CA SER A 57 7.31 -2.16 13.17
C SER A 57 6.97 -1.68 11.77
N PHE A 58 7.84 -0.85 11.22
CA PHE A 58 7.72 -0.32 9.87
C PHE A 58 9.11 -0.02 9.29
N ARG A 59 9.17 0.07 7.98
CA ARG A 59 10.39 0.49 7.30
C ARG A 59 10.44 2.01 7.23
N GLY A 60 11.47 2.58 7.85
CA GLY A 60 11.71 4.02 7.84
C GLY A 60 12.23 4.54 6.50
N PRO A 61 12.38 5.87 6.34
CA PRO A 61 12.77 6.51 5.09
C PRO A 61 14.11 6.05 4.53
N VAL A 62 15.02 5.62 5.38
CA VAL A 62 16.38 5.17 5.01
C VAL A 62 16.45 3.65 4.78
N GLY A 63 15.31 2.96 4.76
CA GLY A 63 15.25 1.51 4.58
C GLY A 63 15.57 0.69 5.82
N THR A 64 15.83 1.30 6.97
CA THR A 64 16.01 0.65 8.26
C THR A 64 14.67 0.32 8.89
N THR A 65 14.59 -0.80 9.61
CA THR A 65 13.40 -1.13 10.39
C THR A 65 13.34 -0.24 11.62
N ALA A 66 12.23 0.46 11.79
CA ALA A 66 11.90 1.24 12.97
C ALA A 66 10.60 0.73 13.58
N GLY A 67 10.27 1.19 14.77
CA GLY A 67 9.03 0.79 15.40
C GLY A 67 8.85 1.39 16.77
N TYR A 68 7.73 1.04 17.40
CA TYR A 68 7.38 1.53 18.72
C TYR A 68 6.62 0.49 19.53
N TYR A 69 6.84 0.53 20.82
CA TYR A 69 6.08 -0.24 21.80
C TYR A 69 4.68 0.37 21.97
N VAL A 70 3.67 -0.49 22.09
CA VAL A 70 2.28 -0.06 22.27
C VAL A 70 1.89 -0.18 23.73
N PRO A 71 1.58 0.92 24.42
CA PRO A 71 1.02 0.86 25.77
C PRO A 71 -0.29 0.07 25.78
N GLN A 72 -0.53 -0.69 26.84
CA GLN A 72 -1.69 -1.56 26.96
C GLN A 72 -3.03 -0.82 26.74
N ALA A 73 -3.14 0.40 27.25
CA ALA A 73 -4.33 1.23 27.09
C ALA A 73 -4.65 1.58 25.63
N LEU A 74 -3.65 1.65 24.78
CA LEU A 74 -3.78 1.96 23.36
C LEU A 74 -3.94 0.74 22.46
N GLY A 75 -3.80 -0.47 23.01
CA GLY A 75 -3.83 -1.72 22.26
C GLY A 75 -4.99 -1.85 21.29
N PRO A 76 -6.26 -1.71 21.71
CA PRO A 76 -7.41 -1.82 20.82
C PRO A 76 -7.40 -0.80 19.67
N ARG A 77 -7.03 0.43 19.95
CA ARG A 77 -6.97 1.51 18.92
C ARG A 77 -5.84 1.27 17.93
N VAL A 78 -4.70 0.78 18.39
CA VAL A 78 -3.57 0.45 17.52
C VAL A 78 -3.88 -0.76 16.63
N ARG A 79 -4.53 -1.79 17.17
CA ARG A 79 -4.99 -2.93 16.37
C ARG A 79 -5.93 -2.49 15.24
N THR A 80 -6.91 -1.66 15.56
CA THR A 80 -7.85 -1.10 14.58
C THR A 80 -7.12 -0.24 13.55
N GLY A 81 -6.19 0.61 13.97
CA GLY A 81 -5.43 1.48 13.08
C GLY A 81 -4.53 0.73 12.11
N VAL A 82 -3.82 -0.30 12.57
CA VAL A 82 -2.98 -1.13 11.71
C VAL A 82 -3.83 -1.96 10.73
N ALA A 83 -4.96 -2.50 11.17
CA ALA A 83 -5.90 -3.20 10.29
C ALA A 83 -6.48 -2.24 9.23
N ALA A 84 -6.82 -1.01 9.61
CA ALA A 84 -7.29 0.02 8.68
C ALA A 84 -6.22 0.36 7.64
N TRP A 85 -4.96 0.46 8.03
CA TRP A 85 -3.85 0.68 7.10
C TRP A 85 -3.74 -0.46 6.07
N GLN A 86 -3.79 -1.71 6.52
CA GLN A 86 -3.71 -2.87 5.62
C GLN A 86 -4.84 -2.88 4.60
N THR A 87 -6.06 -2.58 5.02
CA THR A 87 -7.22 -2.47 4.13
C THR A 87 -7.07 -1.29 3.18
N LEU A 88 -6.64 -0.13 3.67
CA LEU A 88 -6.38 1.08 2.87
C LEU A 88 -5.34 0.82 1.78
N GLU A 89 -4.23 0.19 2.14
CA GLU A 89 -3.15 -0.15 1.20
C GLU A 89 -3.65 -1.08 0.10
N ALA A 90 -4.39 -2.13 0.44
CA ALA A 90 -4.98 -3.06 -0.51
C ALA A 90 -5.95 -2.35 -1.47
N GLN A 91 -6.81 -1.50 -0.96
CA GLN A 91 -7.75 -0.72 -1.77
C GLN A 91 -7.06 0.28 -2.71
N LEU A 92 -6.00 0.93 -2.24
CA LEU A 92 -5.20 1.84 -3.08
C LEU A 92 -4.48 1.08 -4.21
N ARG A 93 -3.97 -0.11 -3.94
CA ARG A 93 -3.36 -0.97 -4.98
C ARG A 93 -4.37 -1.38 -6.05
N GLU A 94 -5.58 -1.76 -5.66
CA GLU A 94 -6.66 -2.05 -6.61
C GLU A 94 -7.04 -0.85 -7.45
N LEU A 95 -7.15 0.33 -6.83
CA LEU A 95 -7.45 1.58 -7.54
C LEU A 95 -6.35 1.93 -8.55
N ALA A 96 -5.09 1.81 -8.15
CA ALA A 96 -3.95 2.05 -9.02
C ALA A 96 -3.93 1.09 -10.22
N GLU A 97 -4.29 -0.18 -10.01
CA GLU A 97 -4.37 -1.17 -11.07
C GLU A 97 -5.52 -0.85 -12.06
N LEU A 98 -6.66 -0.39 -11.58
CA LEU A 98 -7.73 0.10 -12.44
C LEU A 98 -7.28 1.28 -13.30
N ASN A 99 -6.57 2.24 -12.70
CA ASN A 99 -6.02 3.39 -13.41
C ASN A 99 -5.04 2.95 -14.52
N ARG A 100 -4.18 2.00 -14.20
CA ARG A 100 -3.25 1.43 -15.19
C ARG A 100 -3.98 0.77 -16.34
N ARG A 101 -4.97 -0.07 -16.09
CA ARG A 101 -5.76 -0.75 -17.12
C ARG A 101 -6.45 0.24 -18.04
N GLN A 102 -7.04 1.30 -17.50
CA GLN A 102 -7.70 2.33 -18.29
C GLN A 102 -6.70 3.09 -19.17
N LEU A 103 -5.56 3.46 -18.61
CA LEU A 103 -4.52 4.16 -19.36
C LEU A 103 -3.97 3.30 -20.50
N TRP A 104 -3.71 2.01 -20.25
CA TRP A 104 -3.22 1.08 -21.26
C TRP A 104 -4.25 0.76 -22.35
N ALA A 105 -5.54 0.70 -22.01
CA ALA A 105 -6.61 0.53 -22.99
C ALA A 105 -6.69 1.71 -23.96
N ALA A 106 -6.39 2.92 -23.51
CA ALA A 106 -6.39 4.13 -24.32
C ALA A 106 -5.08 4.37 -25.09
N ARG A 107 -4.05 3.51 -24.93
CA ARG A 107 -2.77 3.69 -25.62
C ARG A 107 -2.94 3.56 -27.14
N PRO A 108 -2.23 4.37 -27.94
CA PRO A 108 -2.26 4.25 -29.38
C PRO A 108 -1.63 2.93 -29.85
N PRO A 109 -2.11 2.34 -30.96
CA PRO A 109 -1.53 1.10 -31.50
C PRO A 109 -0.06 1.28 -31.89
N ARG A 110 0.75 0.24 -31.62
CA ARG A 110 2.22 0.25 -31.86
C ARG A 110 2.64 0.64 -33.29
N SER A 111 1.78 0.43 -34.29
CA SER A 111 2.04 0.74 -35.67
C SER A 111 2.17 2.26 -35.94
N THR A 112 1.45 3.09 -35.19
CA THR A 112 1.51 4.55 -35.33
C THR A 112 2.79 5.16 -34.78
N ALA A 113 3.30 4.65 -33.69
CA ALA A 113 4.57 5.10 -33.06
C ALA A 113 5.78 4.75 -33.97
N ARG A 114 5.82 3.55 -34.54
CA ARG A 114 6.87 3.14 -35.49
C ARG A 114 6.82 3.94 -36.82
N ARG A 115 5.63 4.30 -37.27
CA ARG A 115 5.46 5.10 -38.51
C ARG A 115 5.89 6.56 -38.29
N ALA A 116 5.64 7.12 -37.12
CA ALA A 116 6.08 8.47 -36.77
C ALA A 116 7.62 8.56 -36.66
N LEU A 117 8.28 7.57 -36.03
CA LEU A 117 9.73 7.49 -35.96
C LEU A 117 10.41 7.31 -37.29
N ARG A 118 9.85 6.47 -38.19
CA ARG A 118 10.37 6.28 -39.56
C ARG A 118 10.19 7.52 -40.45
N ARG A 119 9.24 8.41 -40.17
CA ARG A 119 9.08 9.68 -40.87
C ARG A 119 10.06 10.74 -40.43
N ALA A 120 10.54 10.67 -39.19
CA ALA A 120 11.56 11.59 -38.67
C ALA A 120 12.98 11.28 -39.19
N ASP A 121 13.24 10.01 -39.57
CA ASP A 121 14.54 9.54 -40.12
C ASP A 121 14.51 9.44 -41.66
N GLY A 122 13.76 10.29 -42.35
CA GLY A 122 13.80 10.37 -43.81
C GLY A 122 15.22 10.75 -44.27
N PRO A 123 15.75 10.07 -45.33
CA PRO A 123 17.12 10.31 -45.77
C PRO A 123 17.28 11.73 -46.28
N THR A 124 18.14 12.49 -45.64
CA THR A 124 18.69 13.72 -46.19
C THR A 124 19.53 13.33 -47.38
N ARG A 125 18.94 13.41 -48.57
CA ARG A 125 19.72 13.32 -49.81
C ARG A 125 20.64 14.53 -49.88
N VAL A 126 21.88 14.32 -49.53
CA VAL A 126 22.95 15.24 -49.89
C VAL A 126 23.25 14.97 -51.36
N HIS A 127 22.92 15.90 -52.24
CA HIS A 127 23.45 15.93 -53.57
C HIS A 127 24.87 16.47 -53.54
N PRO A 128 25.86 15.75 -54.03
CA PRO A 128 27.18 16.36 -54.29
C PRO A 128 27.07 17.23 -55.53
N ALA A 129 27.64 18.39 -55.42
CA ALA A 129 27.87 19.30 -56.57
C ALA A 129 28.94 18.76 -57.50
#